data_0c973ea2fdb482734b8729a60c83fd7b
#
_entry.id   0c973ea2fdb482734b8729a60c83fd7b
#
_cell.length_a   1.000
_cell.length_b   1.000
_cell.length_c   1.000
_cell.angle_alpha   90.00
_cell.angle_beta   90.00
_cell.angle_gamma   90.00
#
_symmetry.space_group_name_H-M   'P 1'
#
loop_
_entity.id
_entity.type
_entity.pdbx_description
1 polymer ?
#
loop_
_entity_poly.entity_id
_entity_poly.type
_entity_poly.pdbx_seq_one_letter_code
_entity_poly.pdbx_strand_id
1 'polypeptide(L)'
;MDERQDELYLLEEKYNGVKSEAFYADCKRLALGEPLAYLIGHIPFLDTTIYLDSRPLIPRPETEYWTKEVIETLTKSTPSLGLDTDQPLHVLDLCAGSGCIGVAIAQAIPEAYVDFSEIEKRHIATIEKNLVENKISKDRTNVYHTNLFSNLTQKYDIIISNPPYIDSTLNRVHESVVDFEPHLSLFGGKEGMD
;
A
#
# COMPACT_ATOMS: atom_id res chain seq x y z
N MET A 1 -0.60 17.34 -13.27
CA MET A 1 -1.52 18.11 -12.38
C MET A 1 -1.03 19.56 -12.34
N ASP A 2 -1.89 20.52 -12.01
CA ASP A 2 -1.51 21.93 -11.94
C ASP A 2 -0.75 22.14 -10.60
N GLU A 3 0.51 22.61 -10.64
CA GLU A 3 1.34 22.85 -9.45
C GLU A 3 0.62 23.67 -8.35
N ARG A 4 -0.25 24.59 -8.76
CA ARG A 4 -1.08 25.36 -7.82
C ARG A 4 -2.09 24.51 -7.06
N GLN A 5 -2.61 23.47 -7.69
CA GLN A 5 -3.56 22.56 -7.07
C GLN A 5 -2.87 21.69 -6.02
N ASP A 6 -1.68 21.17 -6.33
CA ASP A 6 -0.89 20.33 -5.43
C ASP A 6 -0.41 21.13 -4.21
N GLU A 7 -0.01 22.41 -4.37
CA GLU A 7 0.31 23.30 -3.25
C GLU A 7 -0.90 23.57 -2.33
N LEU A 8 -2.10 23.71 -2.90
CA LEU A 8 -3.33 23.89 -2.11
C LEU A 8 -3.65 22.62 -1.32
N TYR A 9 -3.55 21.45 -1.92
CA TYR A 9 -3.72 20.19 -1.22
C TYR A 9 -2.71 20.02 -0.10
N LEU A 10 -1.43 20.30 -0.35
CA LEU A 10 -0.40 20.26 0.68
C LEU A 10 -0.70 21.22 1.84
N LEU A 11 -1.17 22.43 1.54
CA LEU A 11 -1.51 23.45 2.54
C LEU A 11 -2.66 22.98 3.44
N GLU A 12 -3.70 22.42 2.86
CA GLU A 12 -4.88 21.98 3.61
C GLU A 12 -4.62 20.69 4.39
N GLU A 13 -4.11 19.64 3.72
CA GLU A 13 -3.98 18.30 4.28
C GLU A 13 -2.88 18.19 5.35
N LYS A 14 -1.77 18.89 5.17
CA LYS A 14 -0.64 18.81 6.12
C LYS A 14 -0.54 19.99 7.06
N TYR A 15 -0.90 21.19 6.60
CA TYR A 15 -0.64 22.43 7.32
C TYR A 15 -1.90 23.12 7.82
N ASN A 16 -3.09 22.54 7.62
CA ASN A 16 -4.39 23.11 8.06
C ASN A 16 -4.57 24.59 7.65
N GLY A 17 -4.18 24.93 6.42
CA GLY A 17 -4.25 26.28 5.88
C GLY A 17 -3.16 27.25 6.36
N VAL A 18 -2.19 26.81 7.19
CA VAL A 18 -1.14 27.68 7.75
C VAL A 18 0.13 27.67 6.88
N LYS A 19 0.45 28.81 6.27
CA LYS A 19 1.66 29.02 5.48
C LYS A 19 2.89 29.25 6.37
N SER A 20 3.44 28.17 6.91
CA SER A 20 4.64 28.18 7.76
C SER A 20 5.93 28.08 6.91
N GLU A 21 7.10 28.27 7.55
CA GLU A 21 8.40 28.01 6.89
C GLU A 21 8.51 26.56 6.40
N ALA A 22 7.96 25.60 7.17
CA ALA A 22 7.92 24.19 6.78
C ALA A 22 7.05 23.96 5.53
N PHE A 23 5.91 24.66 5.43
CA PHE A 23 5.09 24.63 4.21
C PHE A 23 5.89 25.09 2.99
N TYR A 24 6.56 26.24 3.09
CA TYR A 24 7.37 26.74 1.96
C TYR A 24 8.58 25.84 1.63
N ALA A 25 9.14 25.16 2.62
CA ALA A 25 10.18 24.16 2.38
C ALA A 25 9.64 22.97 1.59
N ASP A 26 8.44 22.49 1.94
CA ASP A 26 7.79 21.38 1.19
C ASP A 26 7.32 21.81 -0.20
N CYS A 27 6.88 23.04 -0.41
CA CYS A 27 6.59 23.58 -1.75
C CYS A 27 7.83 23.53 -2.66
N LYS A 28 9.02 23.81 -2.12
CA LYS A 28 10.27 23.67 -2.90
C LYS A 28 10.57 22.23 -3.27
N ARG A 29 10.30 21.28 -2.38
CA ARG A 29 10.46 19.84 -2.64
C ARG A 29 9.47 19.36 -3.71
N LEU A 30 8.23 19.84 -3.61
CA LEU A 30 7.18 19.58 -4.60
C LEU A 30 7.60 20.08 -5.99
N ALA A 31 8.11 21.32 -6.08
CA ALA A 31 8.62 21.90 -7.33
C ALA A 31 9.85 21.16 -7.89
N LEU A 32 10.57 20.40 -7.08
CA LEU A 32 11.66 19.50 -7.49
C LEU A 32 11.15 18.11 -7.92
N GLY A 33 9.84 17.90 -7.97
CA GLY A 33 9.21 16.66 -8.42
C GLY A 33 8.96 15.63 -7.33
N GLU A 34 9.17 15.95 -6.04
CA GLU A 34 8.86 15.02 -4.96
C GLU A 34 7.34 14.78 -4.90
N PRO A 35 6.88 13.50 -4.87
CA PRO A 35 5.47 13.19 -4.87
C PRO A 35 4.71 13.82 -3.69
N LEU A 36 3.57 14.46 -4.00
CA LEU A 36 2.72 15.10 -3.00
C LEU A 36 2.33 14.16 -1.87
N ALA A 37 2.05 12.89 -2.17
CA ALA A 37 1.71 11.85 -1.19
C ALA A 37 2.81 11.66 -0.13
N TYR A 38 4.08 11.73 -0.51
CA TYR A 38 5.18 11.65 0.45
C TYR A 38 5.34 12.93 1.28
N LEU A 39 5.01 14.07 0.71
CA LEU A 39 5.04 15.34 1.43
C LEU A 39 3.93 15.41 2.47
N ILE A 40 2.73 14.98 2.13
CA ILE A 40 1.58 14.87 3.05
C ILE A 40 1.86 13.78 4.09
N GLY A 41 2.42 12.65 3.67
CA GLY A 41 2.78 11.50 4.51
C GLY A 41 1.73 10.40 4.59
N HIS A 42 0.55 10.61 4.00
CA HIS A 42 -0.50 9.61 3.91
C HIS A 42 -1.39 9.84 2.68
N ILE A 43 -2.18 8.84 2.33
CA ILE A 43 -3.21 8.92 1.29
C ILE A 43 -4.48 8.18 1.73
N PRO A 44 -5.65 8.55 1.23
CA PRO A 44 -6.83 7.69 1.29
C PRO A 44 -6.63 6.47 0.38
N PHE A 45 -7.17 5.32 0.80
CA PHE A 45 -7.25 4.10 -0.01
C PHE A 45 -8.51 3.33 0.42
N LEU A 46 -9.55 3.33 -0.42
CA LEU A 46 -10.90 2.91 -0.05
C LEU A 46 -11.35 3.60 1.26
N ASP A 47 -11.84 2.83 2.23
CA ASP A 47 -12.31 3.34 3.52
C ASP A 47 -11.17 3.40 4.57
N THR A 48 -9.91 3.48 4.13
CA THR A 48 -8.73 3.52 5.01
C THR A 48 -7.84 4.72 4.75
N THR A 49 -7.04 5.09 5.73
CA THR A 49 -5.94 6.06 5.60
C THR A 49 -4.62 5.30 5.65
N ILE A 50 -3.81 5.42 4.60
CA ILE A 50 -2.54 4.70 4.47
C ILE A 50 -1.38 5.67 4.61
N TYR A 51 -0.64 5.54 5.70
CA TYR A 51 0.59 6.27 5.97
C TYR A 51 1.75 5.72 5.16
N LEU A 52 2.65 6.62 4.76
CA LEU A 52 3.76 6.34 3.86
C LEU A 52 5.13 6.64 4.52
N ASP A 53 5.24 6.50 5.84
CA ASP A 53 6.40 6.95 6.64
C ASP A 53 7.75 6.40 6.16
N SER A 54 7.78 5.12 5.76
CA SER A 54 9.00 4.49 5.22
C SER A 54 9.19 4.69 3.72
N ARG A 55 8.35 5.50 3.08
CA ARG A 55 8.32 5.75 1.63
C ARG A 55 8.19 4.43 0.83
N PRO A 56 7.16 3.60 1.08
CA PRO A 56 6.85 2.47 0.21
C PRO A 56 6.33 2.97 -1.14
N LEU A 57 6.14 2.06 -2.10
CA LEU A 57 5.41 2.39 -3.33
C LEU A 57 4.11 3.12 -2.98
N ILE A 58 3.87 4.27 -3.60
CA ILE A 58 2.60 5.01 -3.42
C ILE A 58 1.48 4.17 -4.04
N PRO A 59 0.44 3.78 -3.26
CA PRO A 59 -0.68 3.02 -3.81
C PRO A 59 -1.32 3.71 -5.01
N ARG A 60 -1.61 2.93 -6.05
CA ARG A 60 -2.13 3.44 -7.33
C ARG A 60 -3.66 3.31 -7.39
N PRO A 61 -4.35 4.21 -8.13
CA PRO A 61 -5.80 4.12 -8.33
C PRO A 61 -6.26 2.80 -8.92
N GLU A 62 -5.45 2.19 -9.80
CA GLU A 62 -5.73 0.88 -10.37
C GLU A 62 -5.70 -0.21 -9.32
N THR A 63 -4.77 -0.12 -8.35
CA THR A 63 -4.70 -1.05 -7.22
C THR A 63 -5.90 -0.90 -6.31
N GLU A 64 -6.32 0.32 -6.03
CA GLU A 64 -7.53 0.62 -5.26
C GLU A 64 -8.78 0.04 -5.93
N TYR A 65 -8.92 0.25 -7.25
CA TYR A 65 -10.05 -0.26 -8.03
C TYR A 65 -10.17 -1.78 -7.93
N TRP A 66 -9.11 -2.53 -8.26
CA TRP A 66 -9.22 -3.99 -8.22
C TRP A 66 -9.29 -4.55 -6.79
N THR A 67 -8.71 -3.88 -5.79
CA THR A 67 -8.88 -4.25 -4.37
C THR A 67 -10.34 -4.17 -3.97
N LYS A 68 -11.06 -3.12 -4.40
CA LYS A 68 -12.50 -3.01 -4.19
C LYS A 68 -13.28 -4.18 -4.82
N GLU A 69 -12.98 -4.53 -6.07
CA GLU A 69 -13.61 -5.66 -6.76
C GLU A 69 -13.36 -6.99 -6.01
N VAL A 70 -12.14 -7.19 -5.49
CA VAL A 70 -11.80 -8.36 -4.66
C VAL A 70 -12.65 -8.38 -3.39
N ILE A 71 -12.71 -7.27 -2.63
CA ILE A 71 -13.52 -7.16 -1.41
C ILE A 71 -15.00 -7.46 -1.72
N GLU A 72 -15.55 -6.88 -2.78
CA GLU A 72 -16.93 -7.16 -3.19
C GLU A 72 -17.16 -8.64 -3.54
N THR A 73 -16.20 -9.26 -4.20
CA THR A 73 -16.26 -10.68 -4.53
C THR A 73 -16.23 -11.55 -3.28
N LEU A 74 -15.31 -11.27 -2.36
CA LEU A 74 -15.17 -12.02 -1.11
C LEU A 74 -16.42 -11.89 -0.22
N THR A 75 -17.02 -10.71 -0.16
CA THR A 75 -18.21 -10.47 0.67
C THR A 75 -19.50 -11.06 0.08
N LYS A 76 -19.63 -11.10 -1.26
CA LYS A 76 -20.86 -11.53 -1.94
C LYS A 76 -20.84 -13.00 -2.40
N SER A 77 -19.67 -13.55 -2.68
CA SER A 77 -19.53 -14.80 -3.44
C SER A 77 -18.70 -15.87 -2.73
N THR A 78 -18.48 -15.75 -1.43
CA THR A 78 -17.67 -16.73 -0.66
C THR A 78 -18.09 -18.19 -0.92
N PRO A 79 -19.39 -18.54 -0.93
CA PRO A 79 -19.80 -19.92 -1.24
C PRO A 79 -19.52 -20.36 -2.68
N SER A 80 -19.58 -19.42 -3.64
CA SER A 80 -19.33 -19.74 -5.06
C SER A 80 -17.84 -19.90 -5.40
N LEU A 81 -16.96 -19.40 -4.52
CA LEU A 81 -15.50 -19.61 -4.61
C LEU A 81 -15.06 -20.94 -4.00
N GLY A 82 -15.99 -21.74 -3.44
CA GLY A 82 -15.66 -22.98 -2.77
C GLY A 82 -14.99 -22.81 -1.40
N LEU A 83 -15.05 -21.60 -0.84
CA LEU A 83 -14.53 -21.29 0.50
C LEU A 83 -15.54 -21.75 1.56
N ASP A 84 -15.00 -22.26 2.67
CA ASP A 84 -15.82 -22.66 3.81
C ASP A 84 -16.36 -21.40 4.54
N THR A 85 -17.67 -21.21 4.53
CA THR A 85 -18.32 -20.05 5.17
C THR A 85 -18.36 -20.15 6.69
N ASP A 86 -18.09 -21.34 7.24
CA ASP A 86 -18.10 -21.57 8.69
C ASP A 86 -16.72 -21.35 9.33
N GLN A 87 -15.70 -21.09 8.49
CA GLN A 87 -14.34 -20.80 8.94
C GLN A 87 -13.97 -19.35 8.60
N PRO A 88 -13.15 -18.71 9.44
CA PRO A 88 -12.62 -17.38 9.12
C PRO A 88 -11.72 -17.45 7.88
N LEU A 89 -11.84 -16.43 7.02
CA LEU A 89 -11.04 -16.30 5.81
C LEU A 89 -9.59 -15.94 6.15
N HIS A 90 -8.63 -16.69 5.63
CA HIS A 90 -7.20 -16.42 5.75
C HIS A 90 -6.65 -15.81 4.47
N VAL A 91 -6.21 -14.57 4.54
CA VAL A 91 -5.70 -13.77 3.41
C VAL A 91 -4.22 -13.47 3.61
N LEU A 92 -3.44 -13.53 2.54
CA LEU A 92 -2.06 -13.05 2.49
C LEU A 92 -1.97 -11.85 1.54
N ASP A 93 -1.51 -10.71 2.06
CA ASP A 93 -1.01 -9.58 1.26
C ASP A 93 0.49 -9.79 1.03
N LEU A 94 0.83 -10.27 -0.17
CA LEU A 94 2.19 -10.63 -0.57
C LEU A 94 2.86 -9.46 -1.29
N CYS A 95 4.08 -9.10 -0.91
CA CYS A 95 4.77 -7.88 -1.34
C CYS A 95 4.01 -6.63 -0.88
N ALA A 96 3.70 -6.59 0.42
CA ALA A 96 2.70 -5.70 0.98
C ALA A 96 3.03 -4.19 0.89
N GLY A 97 4.31 -3.80 0.80
CA GLY A 97 4.72 -2.39 0.71
C GLY A 97 4.23 -1.55 1.89
N SER A 98 3.23 -0.71 1.66
CA SER A 98 2.53 0.03 2.72
C SER A 98 1.49 -0.79 3.48
N GLY A 99 1.14 -1.98 2.98
CA GLY A 99 0.04 -2.81 3.47
C GLY A 99 -1.35 -2.34 3.03
N CYS A 100 -1.46 -1.45 2.06
CA CYS A 100 -2.74 -0.82 1.69
C CYS A 100 -3.81 -1.83 1.30
N ILE A 101 -3.46 -2.90 0.59
CA ILE A 101 -4.38 -3.95 0.13
C ILE A 101 -4.91 -4.74 1.33
N GLY A 102 -4.00 -5.29 2.13
CA GLY A 102 -4.36 -6.11 3.30
C GLY A 102 -5.10 -5.31 4.37
N VAL A 103 -4.71 -4.04 4.61
CA VAL A 103 -5.40 -3.14 5.56
C VAL A 103 -6.84 -2.88 5.10
N ALA A 104 -7.05 -2.60 3.80
CA ALA A 104 -8.39 -2.36 3.25
C ALA A 104 -9.26 -3.62 3.34
N ILE A 105 -8.71 -4.81 3.06
CA ILE A 105 -9.41 -6.09 3.22
C ILE A 105 -9.77 -6.33 4.70
N ALA A 106 -8.80 -6.13 5.60
CA ALA A 106 -9.03 -6.30 7.03
C ALA A 106 -10.08 -5.32 7.58
N GLN A 107 -10.18 -4.12 7.04
CA GLN A 107 -11.21 -3.14 7.39
C GLN A 107 -12.58 -3.58 6.90
N ALA A 108 -12.66 -4.05 5.66
CA ALA A 108 -13.92 -4.39 5.00
C ALA A 108 -14.49 -5.74 5.47
N ILE A 109 -13.63 -6.67 5.91
CA ILE A 109 -14.01 -8.03 6.35
C ILE A 109 -13.49 -8.27 7.77
N PRO A 110 -14.22 -7.83 8.80
CA PRO A 110 -13.76 -7.88 10.20
C PRO A 110 -13.44 -9.29 10.73
N GLU A 111 -14.02 -10.33 10.14
CA GLU A 111 -13.81 -11.73 10.50
C GLU A 111 -12.58 -12.35 9.81
N ALA A 112 -12.01 -11.69 8.79
CA ALA A 112 -10.84 -12.22 8.10
C ALA A 112 -9.57 -12.10 8.95
N TYR A 113 -8.71 -13.12 8.83
CA TYR A 113 -7.32 -13.08 9.26
C TYR A 113 -6.46 -12.64 8.08
N VAL A 114 -5.68 -11.58 8.26
CA VAL A 114 -4.87 -11.00 7.19
C VAL A 114 -3.42 -10.94 7.60
N ASP A 115 -2.58 -11.66 6.89
CA ASP A 115 -1.13 -11.65 7.06
C ASP A 115 -0.46 -10.81 5.96
N PHE A 116 0.66 -10.22 6.30
CA PHE A 116 1.44 -9.36 5.42
C PHE A 116 2.84 -9.92 5.26
N SER A 117 3.30 -10.07 4.01
CA SER A 117 4.66 -10.47 3.67
C SER A 117 5.39 -9.33 2.97
N GLU A 118 6.49 -8.85 3.56
CA GLU A 118 7.25 -7.72 3.04
C GLU A 118 8.76 -7.97 3.20
N ILE A 119 9.51 -7.73 2.11
CA ILE A 119 10.97 -7.95 2.06
C ILE A 119 11.75 -6.77 2.64
N GLU A 120 11.24 -5.54 2.51
CA GLU A 120 11.88 -4.34 3.02
C GLU A 120 11.57 -4.13 4.50
N LYS A 121 12.55 -4.40 5.35
CA LYS A 121 12.42 -4.29 6.83
C LYS A 121 11.85 -2.94 7.28
N ARG A 122 12.20 -1.84 6.56
CA ARG A 122 11.72 -0.49 6.91
C ARG A 122 10.22 -0.33 6.75
N HIS A 123 9.56 -1.14 5.90
CA HIS A 123 8.13 -1.04 5.66
C HIS A 123 7.29 -1.76 6.74
N ILE A 124 7.88 -2.70 7.51
CA ILE A 124 7.19 -3.43 8.58
C ILE A 124 6.53 -2.47 9.57
N ALA A 125 7.28 -1.50 10.10
CA ALA A 125 6.74 -0.52 11.05
C ALA A 125 5.63 0.36 10.42
N THR A 126 5.69 0.63 9.13
CA THR A 126 4.65 1.38 8.41
C THR A 126 3.37 0.55 8.28
N ILE A 127 3.47 -0.75 7.95
CA ILE A 127 2.32 -1.67 7.92
C ILE A 127 1.68 -1.74 9.30
N GLU A 128 2.48 -1.96 10.36
CA GLU A 128 1.99 -2.01 11.74
C GLU A 128 1.28 -0.71 12.16
N LYS A 129 1.84 0.46 11.76
CA LYS A 129 1.19 1.75 11.98
C LYS A 129 -0.14 1.83 11.25
N ASN A 130 -0.19 1.42 9.98
CA ASN A 130 -1.42 1.45 9.18
C ASN A 130 -2.52 0.56 9.78
N LEU A 131 -2.17 -0.59 10.35
CA LEU A 131 -3.10 -1.43 11.10
C LEU A 131 -3.65 -0.71 12.33
N VAL A 132 -2.79 -0.07 13.13
CA VAL A 132 -3.19 0.64 14.35
C VAL A 132 -4.08 1.84 14.03
N GLU A 133 -3.67 2.68 13.07
CA GLU A 133 -4.39 3.91 12.70
C GLU A 133 -5.79 3.61 12.11
N ASN A 134 -5.93 2.48 11.42
CA ASN A 134 -7.21 2.00 10.91
C ASN A 134 -7.96 1.09 11.92
N LYS A 135 -7.48 0.99 13.17
CA LYS A 135 -8.13 0.25 14.28
C LYS A 135 -8.33 -1.25 13.99
N ILE A 136 -7.43 -1.83 13.20
CA ILE A 136 -7.45 -3.26 12.92
C ILE A 136 -6.88 -4.02 14.12
N SER A 137 -7.59 -5.05 14.58
CA SER A 137 -7.16 -5.86 15.71
C SER A 137 -5.89 -6.67 15.40
N LYS A 138 -4.93 -6.65 16.34
CA LYS A 138 -3.70 -7.44 16.26
C LYS A 138 -3.94 -8.94 16.34
N ASP A 139 -5.06 -9.38 16.91
CA ASP A 139 -5.37 -10.80 17.09
C ASP A 139 -5.64 -11.52 15.77
N ARG A 140 -5.87 -10.77 14.70
CA ARG A 140 -6.17 -11.30 13.37
C ARG A 140 -5.21 -10.85 12.27
N THR A 141 -4.06 -10.29 12.66
CA THR A 141 -3.06 -9.81 11.70
C THR A 141 -1.64 -10.17 12.14
N ASN A 142 -0.80 -10.59 11.20
CA ASN A 142 0.62 -10.75 11.41
C ASN A 142 1.40 -10.05 10.28
N VAL A 143 2.53 -9.45 10.62
CA VAL A 143 3.41 -8.80 9.64
C VAL A 143 4.76 -9.52 9.65
N TYR A 144 5.11 -10.10 8.50
CA TYR A 144 6.33 -10.89 8.34
C TYR A 144 7.36 -10.13 7.50
N HIS A 145 8.53 -9.94 8.07
CA HIS A 145 9.72 -9.55 7.32
C HIS A 145 10.29 -10.78 6.63
N THR A 146 9.96 -10.99 5.38
CA THR A 146 10.32 -12.21 4.64
C THR A 146 10.38 -11.98 3.13
N ASN A 147 11.15 -12.80 2.44
CA ASN A 147 11.14 -12.86 0.98
C ASN A 147 10.03 -13.83 0.54
N LEU A 148 8.98 -13.27 -0.04
CA LEU A 148 7.80 -14.00 -0.51
C LEU A 148 7.27 -14.96 0.59
N PHE A 149 7.33 -16.26 0.36
CA PHE A 149 6.79 -17.32 1.24
C PHE A 149 7.80 -17.91 2.22
N SER A 150 9.07 -17.45 2.25
CA SER A 150 10.19 -18.18 2.85
C SER A 150 10.01 -18.57 4.32
N ASN A 151 9.27 -17.80 5.09
CA ASN A 151 9.03 -18.06 6.52
C ASN A 151 7.55 -18.24 6.86
N LEU A 152 6.72 -18.42 5.85
CA LEU A 152 5.28 -18.63 6.04
C LEU A 152 5.02 -20.14 6.07
N THR A 153 4.36 -20.60 7.14
CA THR A 153 4.05 -22.03 7.35
C THR A 153 2.55 -22.33 7.28
N GLN A 154 1.71 -21.29 7.38
CA GLN A 154 0.26 -21.43 7.29
C GLN A 154 -0.21 -21.52 5.84
N LYS A 155 -1.44 -22.00 5.69
CA LYS A 155 -2.16 -21.99 4.42
C LYS A 155 -3.08 -20.77 4.38
N TYR A 156 -3.25 -20.23 3.21
CA TYR A 156 -4.13 -19.11 2.94
C TYR A 156 -5.22 -19.53 1.95
N ASP A 157 -6.41 -19.03 2.16
CA ASP A 157 -7.53 -19.20 1.24
C ASP A 157 -7.36 -18.29 0.03
N ILE A 158 -6.80 -17.09 0.28
CA ILE A 158 -6.57 -16.06 -0.73
C ILE A 158 -5.14 -15.52 -0.59
N ILE A 159 -4.46 -15.37 -1.70
CA ILE A 159 -3.19 -14.66 -1.81
C ILE A 159 -3.39 -13.50 -2.78
N ILE A 160 -3.08 -12.31 -2.33
CA ILE A 160 -3.19 -11.08 -3.13
C ILE A 160 -1.81 -10.45 -3.20
N SER A 161 -1.42 -9.97 -4.38
CA SER A 161 -0.11 -9.35 -4.55
C SER A 161 -0.14 -8.28 -5.63
N ASN A 162 0.59 -7.20 -5.37
CA ASN A 162 1.01 -6.22 -6.36
C ASN A 162 2.55 -6.18 -6.38
N PRO A 163 3.21 -7.21 -6.93
CA PRO A 163 4.67 -7.34 -6.90
C PRO A 163 5.33 -6.35 -7.87
N PRO A 164 6.65 -6.12 -7.77
CA PRO A 164 7.39 -5.42 -8.81
C PRO A 164 7.35 -6.22 -10.12
N TYR A 165 6.97 -5.58 -11.22
CA TYR A 165 6.79 -6.23 -12.53
C TYR A 165 7.36 -5.44 -13.71
N ILE A 166 8.03 -4.33 -13.44
CA ILE A 166 8.58 -3.49 -14.51
C ILE A 166 9.92 -4.06 -14.96
N ASP A 167 10.06 -4.26 -16.27
CA ASP A 167 11.34 -4.60 -16.89
C ASP A 167 12.30 -3.42 -16.79
N SER A 168 13.37 -3.60 -16.02
CA SER A 168 14.40 -2.57 -15.78
C SER A 168 15.19 -2.18 -17.04
N THR A 169 15.13 -2.98 -18.11
CA THR A 169 15.81 -2.71 -19.38
C THR A 169 14.99 -1.78 -20.29
N LEU A 170 13.71 -1.59 -19.98
CA LEU A 170 12.79 -0.78 -20.75
C LEU A 170 12.54 0.54 -20.02
N ASN A 171 12.91 1.66 -20.64
CA ASN A 171 12.67 2.99 -20.09
C ASN A 171 11.18 3.37 -20.22
N ARG A 172 10.30 2.78 -19.37
CA ARG A 172 8.83 2.96 -19.38
C ARG A 172 8.29 3.67 -18.14
N VAL A 173 9.16 4.04 -17.21
CA VAL A 173 8.77 4.68 -15.95
C VAL A 173 9.09 6.16 -16.01
N HIS A 174 8.18 7.01 -15.56
CA HIS A 174 8.42 8.44 -15.49
C HIS A 174 9.57 8.75 -14.51
N GLU A 175 10.42 9.72 -14.85
CA GLU A 175 11.61 10.07 -14.08
C GLU A 175 11.29 10.34 -12.60
N SER A 176 10.22 11.07 -12.29
CA SER A 176 9.82 11.37 -10.91
C SER A 176 9.49 10.12 -10.08
N VAL A 177 8.99 9.05 -10.72
CA VAL A 177 8.75 7.77 -10.03
C VAL A 177 10.07 7.08 -9.74
N VAL A 178 10.98 7.05 -10.72
CA VAL A 178 12.31 6.44 -10.55
C VAL A 178 13.14 7.16 -9.49
N ASP A 179 13.04 8.50 -9.41
CA ASP A 179 13.84 9.31 -8.51
C ASP A 179 13.37 9.23 -7.04
N PHE A 180 12.09 9.01 -6.81
CA PHE A 180 11.51 9.13 -5.47
C PHE A 180 10.94 7.85 -4.90
N GLU A 181 10.50 6.90 -5.72
CA GLU A 181 9.89 5.66 -5.24
C GLU A 181 10.90 4.50 -5.18
N PRO A 182 10.69 3.49 -4.31
CA PRO A 182 11.66 2.40 -4.14
C PRO A 182 11.84 1.56 -5.41
N HIS A 183 13.04 1.45 -5.91
CA HIS A 183 13.35 0.64 -7.10
C HIS A 183 12.97 -0.84 -6.91
N LEU A 184 13.14 -1.37 -5.70
CA LEU A 184 12.77 -2.75 -5.37
C LEU A 184 11.26 -3.00 -5.49
N SER A 185 10.44 -1.96 -5.34
CA SER A 185 8.98 -2.06 -5.50
C SER A 185 8.51 -1.83 -6.95
N LEU A 186 9.41 -1.40 -7.85
CA LEU A 186 9.09 -1.10 -9.24
C LEU A 186 9.58 -2.20 -10.17
N PHE A 187 10.85 -2.59 -10.04
CA PHE A 187 11.55 -3.40 -11.02
C PHE A 187 11.59 -4.87 -10.62
N GLY A 188 10.97 -5.72 -11.44
CA GLY A 188 10.99 -7.18 -11.33
C GLY A 188 12.07 -7.83 -12.20
N GLY A 189 13.21 -7.12 -12.42
CA GLY A 189 14.32 -7.59 -13.21
C GLY A 189 14.06 -7.60 -14.71
N LYS A 190 14.76 -8.47 -15.43
CA LYS A 190 14.58 -8.62 -16.87
C LYS A 190 13.23 -9.26 -17.16
N GLU A 191 12.47 -8.67 -18.07
CA GLU A 191 11.10 -9.11 -18.41
C GLU A 191 10.09 -8.97 -17.24
N GLY A 192 10.50 -8.37 -16.08
CA GLY A 192 9.62 -8.18 -14.93
C GLY A 192 9.27 -9.45 -14.15
N MET A 193 10.07 -10.51 -14.26
CA MET A 193 9.75 -11.85 -13.75
C MET A 193 10.84 -12.46 -12.84
N ASP A 194 11.82 -11.68 -12.40
CA ASP A 194 12.92 -12.14 -11.51
C ASP A 194 12.49 -12.20 -10.04
#